data_8dec931550eab65ea4769b8d6b89aa9e
#
_entry.id   8dec931550eab65ea4769b8d6b89aa9e
#
_cell.length_a   1.000
_cell.length_b   1.000
_cell.length_c   1.000
_cell.angle_alpha   90.00
_cell.angle_beta   90.00
_cell.angle_gamma   90.00
#
_symmetry.space_group_name_H-M   'P 1'
#
loop_
_entity.id
_entity.type
_entity.pdbx_description
1 polymer ?
#
loop_
_entity_poly.entity_id
_entity_poly.type
_entity_poly.pdbx_seq_one_letter_code
_entity_poly.pdbx_strand_id
1 'polypeptide(L)'
;MRIVAVCGAGVGTSAILKVNAERALDRLGLSADVSASDLAGIADAAADAQVIITSTELAAAVRQAIGRSFAEVVEVVNYFDVEEIGAKLEASLG
;
A
#
# COMPACT_ATOMS: atom_id res chain seq x y z
N MET A 1 9.55 9.51 2.09
CA MET A 1 8.17 9.10 1.74
C MET A 1 7.82 7.80 2.44
N ARG A 2 6.64 7.68 2.93
CA ARG A 2 6.17 6.49 3.64
C ARG A 2 4.97 5.87 2.94
N ILE A 3 5.07 4.57 2.69
CA ILE A 3 4.02 3.79 2.04
C ILE A 3 3.61 2.67 3.00
N VAL A 4 2.31 2.47 3.14
CA VAL A 4 1.77 1.41 3.99
C VAL A 4 1.03 0.40 3.12
N ALA A 5 1.37 -0.87 3.29
CA ALA A 5 0.72 -1.97 2.58
C ALA A 5 -0.29 -2.64 3.52
N VAL A 6 -1.53 -2.73 3.08
CA VAL A 6 -2.62 -3.34 3.86
C VAL A 6 -3.27 -4.45 3.06
N CYS A 7 -3.38 -5.62 3.66
CA CYS A 7 -4.10 -6.73 3.06
C CYS A 7 -4.91 -7.44 4.13
N GLY A 8 -6.14 -7.82 3.80
CA GLY A 8 -7.11 -8.31 4.76
C GLY A 8 -7.01 -9.78 5.12
N ALA A 9 -6.19 -10.53 4.42
CA ALA A 9 -6.11 -11.97 4.63
C ALA A 9 -5.14 -12.38 5.74
N GLY A 10 -4.67 -11.41 6.53
CA GLY A 10 -3.77 -11.65 7.66
C GLY A 10 -2.39 -11.06 7.45
N VAL A 11 -1.55 -11.20 8.48
CA VAL A 11 -0.22 -10.57 8.52
C VAL A 11 0.69 -11.04 7.38
N GLY A 12 0.60 -12.33 7.01
CA GLY A 12 1.44 -12.89 5.96
C GLY A 12 1.20 -12.24 4.60
N THR A 13 -0.05 -11.89 4.29
CA THR A 13 -0.41 -11.32 2.99
C THR A 13 0.04 -9.87 2.87
N SER A 14 -0.07 -9.10 3.94
CA SER A 14 0.42 -7.72 3.93
C SER A 14 1.94 -7.67 3.82
N ALA A 15 2.64 -8.65 4.39
CA ALA A 15 4.10 -8.75 4.25
C ALA A 15 4.50 -9.04 2.80
N ILE A 16 3.76 -9.88 2.09
CA ILE A 16 4.00 -10.14 0.67
C ILE A 16 3.81 -8.88 -0.14
N LEU A 17 2.73 -8.16 0.09
CA LEU A 17 2.46 -6.89 -0.60
C LEU A 17 3.56 -5.88 -0.33
N LYS A 18 4.01 -5.78 0.92
CA LYS A 18 5.12 -4.91 1.31
C LYS A 18 6.39 -5.22 0.51
N VAL A 19 6.79 -6.48 0.48
CA VAL A 19 8.01 -6.91 -0.23
C VAL A 19 7.90 -6.61 -1.71
N ASN A 20 6.75 -6.88 -2.32
CA ASN A 20 6.55 -6.62 -3.73
C ASN A 20 6.53 -5.12 -4.04
N ALA A 21 5.99 -4.31 -3.14
CA ALA A 21 6.06 -2.86 -3.29
C ALA A 21 7.50 -2.36 -3.22
N GLU A 22 8.29 -2.90 -2.30
CA GLU A 22 9.71 -2.57 -2.21
C GLU A 22 10.47 -2.93 -3.49
N ARG A 23 10.18 -4.10 -4.05
CA ARG A 23 10.77 -4.52 -5.33
C ARG A 23 10.38 -3.60 -6.47
N ALA A 24 9.13 -3.19 -6.51
CA ALA A 24 8.65 -2.29 -7.54
C ALA A 24 9.35 -0.93 -7.45
N LEU A 25 9.50 -0.41 -6.25
CA LEU A 25 10.22 0.87 -6.03
C LEU A 25 11.68 0.77 -6.47
N ASP A 26 12.34 -0.34 -6.17
CA ASP A 26 13.71 -0.57 -6.62
C ASP A 26 13.83 -0.51 -8.15
N ARG A 27 12.89 -1.13 -8.84
CA ARG A 27 12.86 -1.13 -10.32
C ARG A 27 12.65 0.27 -10.88
N LEU A 28 11.89 1.09 -10.17
CA LEU A 28 11.62 2.47 -10.60
C LEU A 28 12.72 3.43 -10.18
N GLY A 29 13.69 2.98 -9.41
CA GLY A 29 14.74 3.85 -8.88
C GLY A 29 14.24 4.81 -7.81
N LEU A 30 13.14 4.48 -7.16
CA LEU A 30 12.54 5.31 -6.12
C LEU A 30 12.88 4.78 -4.73
N SER A 31 12.95 5.68 -3.78
CA SER A 31 13.24 5.33 -2.39
C SER A 31 12.06 5.73 -1.50
N ALA A 32 11.56 4.79 -0.74
CA ALA A 32 10.46 5.03 0.20
C ALA A 32 10.48 3.97 1.30
N ASP A 33 9.97 4.33 2.47
CA ASP A 33 9.76 3.37 3.56
C ASP A 33 8.43 2.67 3.35
N VAL A 34 8.48 1.35 3.21
CA VAL A 34 7.26 0.55 3.08
C VAL A 34 7.08 -0.27 4.36
N SER A 35 5.93 -0.16 4.97
CA SER A 35 5.59 -0.97 6.13
C SER A 35 4.28 -1.70 5.88
N ALA A 36 4.08 -2.81 6.58
CA ALA A 36 2.85 -3.59 6.49
C ALA A 36 1.95 -3.26 7.69
N SER A 37 0.66 -3.22 7.44
CA SER A 37 -0.33 -3.02 8.49
C SER A 37 -1.56 -3.87 8.22
N ASP A 38 -2.38 -4.09 9.24
CA ASP A 38 -3.70 -4.67 9.06
C ASP A 38 -4.76 -3.56 9.04
N LEU A 39 -6.00 -3.95 8.76
CA LEU A 39 -7.09 -2.98 8.70
C LEU A 39 -7.35 -2.32 10.07
N ALA A 40 -7.14 -3.05 11.16
CA ALA A 40 -7.35 -2.52 12.50
C ALA A 40 -6.34 -1.42 12.86
N GLY A 41 -5.10 -1.55 12.37
CA GLY A 41 -4.04 -0.59 12.67
C GLY A 41 -3.85 0.50 11.62
N ILE A 42 -4.63 0.48 10.53
CA ILE A 42 -4.37 1.36 9.40
C ILE A 42 -4.56 2.84 9.73
N ALA A 43 -5.49 3.17 10.60
CA ALA A 43 -5.74 4.57 10.94
C ALA A 43 -4.50 5.22 11.55
N ASP A 44 -3.81 4.52 12.45
CA ASP A 44 -2.57 5.01 13.03
C ASP A 44 -1.41 4.98 12.04
N ALA A 45 -1.31 3.90 11.27
CA ALA A 45 -0.24 3.76 10.28
C ALA A 45 -0.35 4.81 9.17
N ALA A 46 -1.57 5.19 8.79
CA ALA A 46 -1.81 6.17 7.73
C ALA A 46 -1.58 7.61 8.16
N ALA A 47 -1.46 7.86 9.45
CA ALA A 47 -1.35 9.23 9.96
C ALA A 47 -0.18 10.01 9.34
N ASP A 48 0.92 9.33 9.06
CA ASP A 48 2.11 9.94 8.44
C ASP A 48 2.50 9.29 7.12
N ALA A 49 1.59 8.55 6.49
CA ALA A 49 1.84 7.91 5.20
C ALA A 49 1.35 8.80 4.06
N GLN A 50 2.07 8.78 2.96
CA GLN A 50 1.68 9.45 1.72
C GLN A 50 0.83 8.55 0.83
N VAL A 51 1.10 7.25 0.86
CA VAL A 51 0.43 6.28 0.00
C VAL A 51 0.07 5.03 0.81
N ILE A 52 -1.11 4.50 0.55
CA ILE A 52 -1.54 3.22 1.09
C ILE A 52 -1.82 2.29 -0.08
N ILE A 53 -1.15 1.14 -0.10
CA ILE A 53 -1.39 0.11 -1.11
C ILE A 53 -2.27 -0.96 -0.49
N THR A 54 -3.34 -1.32 -1.17
CA THR A 54 -4.26 -2.34 -0.69
C THR A 54 -4.85 -3.10 -1.87
N SER A 55 -5.50 -4.22 -1.57
CA SER A 55 -6.23 -4.96 -2.60
C SER A 55 -7.53 -4.23 -2.96
N THR A 56 -8.03 -4.50 -4.15
CA THR A 56 -9.31 -3.94 -4.61
C THR A 56 -10.45 -4.26 -3.64
N GLU A 57 -10.41 -5.46 -3.07
CA GLU A 57 -11.45 -5.91 -2.13
C GLU A 57 -11.49 -5.08 -0.84
N LEU A 58 -10.34 -4.60 -0.39
CA LEU A 58 -10.25 -3.85 0.86
C LEU A 58 -10.24 -2.35 0.68
N ALA A 59 -10.16 -1.86 -0.55
CA ALA A 59 -9.99 -0.43 -0.80
C ALA A 59 -11.06 0.42 -0.12
N ALA A 60 -12.33 0.02 -0.22
CA ALA A 60 -13.42 0.76 0.41
C ALA A 60 -13.30 0.76 1.93
N ALA A 61 -12.96 -0.38 2.53
CA ALA A 61 -12.78 -0.48 3.97
C ALA A 61 -11.59 0.35 4.46
N VAL A 62 -10.51 0.37 3.68
CA VAL A 62 -9.33 1.19 3.98
C VAL A 62 -9.68 2.67 3.94
N ARG A 63 -10.37 3.12 2.90
CA ARG A 63 -10.79 4.51 2.78
C ARG A 63 -11.67 4.94 3.95
N GLN A 64 -12.56 4.06 4.38
CA GLN A 64 -13.42 4.33 5.52
C GLN A 64 -12.62 4.38 6.82
N ALA A 65 -11.66 3.48 7.00
CA ALA A 65 -10.84 3.40 8.20
C ALA A 65 -9.92 4.61 8.37
N ILE A 66 -9.34 5.11 7.27
CA ILE A 66 -8.44 6.27 7.33
C ILE A 66 -9.17 7.60 7.41
N GLY A 67 -10.44 7.61 7.03
CA GLY A 67 -11.27 8.81 7.12
C GLY A 67 -10.73 9.98 6.30
N ARG A 68 -10.29 11.04 6.97
CA ARG A 68 -9.81 12.28 6.34
C ARG A 68 -8.31 12.31 6.10
N SER A 69 -7.64 11.17 6.15
CA SER A 69 -6.20 11.14 5.86
C SER A 69 -5.92 11.64 4.44
N PHE A 70 -4.79 12.31 4.27
CA PHE A 70 -4.33 12.76 2.95
C PHE A 70 -3.63 11.66 2.17
N ALA A 71 -3.46 10.47 2.74
CA ALA A 71 -2.82 9.37 2.05
C ALA A 71 -3.64 8.96 0.83
N GLU A 72 -2.95 8.73 -0.28
CA GLU A 72 -3.59 8.22 -1.48
C GLU A 72 -3.73 6.71 -1.39
N VAL A 73 -4.91 6.20 -1.67
CA VAL A 73 -5.17 4.77 -1.65
C VAL A 73 -4.96 4.21 -3.05
N VAL A 74 -3.99 3.32 -3.18
CA VAL A 74 -3.66 2.66 -4.44
C VAL A 74 -4.21 1.24 -4.40
N GLU A 75 -5.11 0.92 -5.31
CA GLU A 75 -5.74 -0.39 -5.40
C GLU A 75 -4.93 -1.30 -6.31
N VAL A 76 -4.67 -2.52 -5.85
CA VAL A 76 -3.94 -3.54 -6.60
C VAL A 76 -4.84 -4.75 -6.75
N VAL A 77 -5.02 -5.23 -7.98
CA VAL A 77 -5.83 -6.41 -8.26
C VAL A 77 -5.09 -7.67 -7.81
N ASN A 78 -3.80 -7.74 -8.09
CA ASN A 78 -2.98 -8.90 -7.74
C ASN A 78 -1.74 -8.43 -6.99
N TYR A 79 -1.73 -8.63 -5.68
CA TYR A 79 -0.63 -8.19 -4.84
C TYR A 79 0.66 -9.03 -5.01
N PHE A 80 0.61 -10.10 -5.79
CA PHE A 80 1.80 -10.84 -6.20
C PHE A 80 2.45 -10.25 -7.46
N ASP A 81 1.76 -9.36 -8.18
CA ASP A 81 2.23 -8.83 -9.44
C ASP A 81 3.02 -7.55 -9.23
N VAL A 82 4.34 -7.67 -9.19
CA VAL A 82 5.24 -6.54 -8.98
C VAL A 82 5.10 -5.49 -10.10
N GLU A 83 4.83 -5.92 -11.33
CA GLU A 83 4.65 -4.99 -12.45
C GLU A 83 3.41 -4.13 -12.29
N GLU A 84 2.29 -4.73 -11.86
CA GLU A 84 1.07 -3.98 -11.59
C GLU A 84 1.30 -2.98 -10.46
N ILE A 85 1.92 -3.42 -9.37
CA ILE A 85 2.22 -2.57 -8.23
C ILE A 85 3.10 -1.40 -8.68
N GLY A 86 4.13 -1.69 -9.46
CA GLY A 86 5.04 -0.67 -9.96
C GLY A 86 4.35 0.36 -10.84
N ALA A 87 3.50 -0.08 -11.76
CA ALA A 87 2.77 0.82 -12.65
C ALA A 87 1.83 1.74 -11.86
N LYS A 88 1.15 1.21 -10.86
CA LYS A 88 0.22 1.99 -10.05
C LYS A 88 0.96 2.95 -9.11
N LEU A 89 2.08 2.54 -8.55
CA LEU A 89 2.92 3.43 -7.75
C LEU A 89 3.49 4.55 -8.59
N GLU A 90 3.97 4.26 -9.78
CA GLU A 90 4.49 5.27 -10.69
C GLU A 90 3.42 6.30 -11.03
N ALA A 91 2.19 5.87 -11.29
CA ALA A 91 1.08 6.76 -11.57
C ALA A 91 0.73 7.65 -10.36
N SER A 92 0.87 7.10 -9.17
CA SER A 92 0.56 7.82 -7.92
C SER A 92 1.68 8.78 -7.52
N LEU A 93 2.94 8.38 -7.70
CA LEU A 93 4.11 9.14 -7.26
C LEU A 93 4.70 10.03 -8.35
N GLY A 94 4.42 9.69 -9.57
CA GLY A 94 4.89 10.45 -10.72
C GLY A 94 4.03 11.65 -11.01
#